data_6f54e747e0c0d55ef7a317133a3c0f0f
#
_entry.id   6f54e747e0c0d55ef7a317133a3c0f0f
#
_cell.length_a   1.000
_cell.length_b   1.000
_cell.length_c   1.000
_cell.angle_alpha   90.00
_cell.angle_beta   90.00
_cell.angle_gamma   90.00
#
_symmetry.space_group_name_H-M   'P 1'
#
loop_
_entity.id
_entity.type
_entity.pdbx_description
1 polymer ?
#
loop_
_entity_poly.entity_id
_entity_poly.type
_entity_poly.pdbx_seq_one_letter_code
_entity_poly.pdbx_strand_id
1 'polypeptide(L)'
;MTMLSLGEAARLIPGATVHGDAGVTFDRVSTDSRTVGPGDLFVALKGERFDAHDFLRDVAARGAAAALVAHAPAGVAMPMVEGGETRAALGALAHGWRMRFPLPLVAVTGSNGKTTVKEMIASIFAAAVGADARLATAGNLNNDVGLPLTLLRLSAAHRLAVIEIGMNHPGETEVLARLTAPTVALVNNAQREHQEFMATVEAVALEHAAVIH
;
A
#
# COMPACT_ATOMS: atom_id res chain seq x y z
N MET A 1 4.66 11.74 -14.41
CA MET A 1 6.07 11.60 -13.95
C MET A 1 6.30 10.12 -13.71
N THR A 2 7.27 9.55 -14.41
CA THR A 2 7.53 8.10 -14.34
C THR A 2 7.90 7.67 -12.93
N MET A 3 7.20 6.65 -12.43
CA MET A 3 7.43 6.08 -11.10
C MET A 3 8.57 5.04 -11.14
N LEU A 4 8.36 3.97 -11.90
CA LEU A 4 9.30 2.84 -12.03
C LEU A 4 9.19 2.24 -13.44
N SER A 5 10.26 1.51 -13.85
CA SER A 5 10.12 0.50 -14.88
C SER A 5 9.61 -0.82 -14.29
N LEU A 6 9.07 -1.68 -15.14
CA LEU A 6 8.58 -3.00 -14.75
C LEU A 6 9.69 -3.88 -14.15
N GLY A 7 10.90 -3.78 -14.72
CA GLY A 7 12.08 -4.46 -14.19
C GLY A 7 12.53 -3.95 -12.83
N GLU A 8 12.37 -2.63 -12.55
CA GLU A 8 12.64 -2.08 -11.22
C GLU A 8 11.59 -2.55 -10.22
N ALA A 9 10.32 -2.56 -10.60
CA ALA A 9 9.24 -3.07 -9.75
C ALA A 9 9.46 -4.55 -9.38
N ALA A 10 9.83 -5.39 -10.35
CA ALA A 10 10.13 -6.80 -10.10
C ALA A 10 11.28 -7.00 -9.09
N ARG A 11 12.31 -6.15 -9.11
CA ARG A 11 13.42 -6.23 -8.14
C ARG A 11 13.00 -5.91 -6.69
N LEU A 12 11.91 -5.17 -6.51
CA LEU A 12 11.35 -4.86 -5.18
C LEU A 12 10.45 -5.98 -4.62
N ILE A 13 10.03 -6.92 -5.48
CA ILE A 13 9.11 -7.99 -5.11
C ILE A 13 9.91 -9.31 -5.04
N PRO A 14 10.05 -9.93 -3.86
CA PRO A 14 10.80 -11.18 -3.71
C PRO A 14 10.26 -12.28 -4.62
N GLY A 15 11.16 -12.91 -5.38
CA GLY A 15 10.81 -14.05 -6.26
C GLY A 15 10.03 -13.68 -7.52
N ALA A 16 9.85 -12.39 -7.82
CA ALA A 16 9.07 -11.97 -8.98
C ALA A 16 9.78 -12.24 -10.31
N THR A 17 8.99 -12.53 -11.33
CA THR A 17 9.44 -12.73 -12.72
C THR A 17 8.74 -11.75 -13.65
N VAL A 18 9.48 -11.18 -14.60
CA VAL A 18 8.93 -10.30 -15.63
C VAL A 18 8.55 -11.11 -16.87
N HIS A 19 7.34 -10.90 -17.37
CA HIS A 19 6.84 -11.42 -18.64
C HIS A 19 6.67 -10.25 -19.60
N GLY A 20 7.37 -10.26 -20.73
CA GLY A 20 7.40 -9.18 -21.72
C GLY A 20 8.52 -8.18 -21.49
N ASP A 21 8.31 -6.90 -21.90
CA ASP A 21 9.35 -5.87 -21.86
C ASP A 21 9.52 -5.29 -20.44
N ALA A 22 10.65 -5.57 -19.81
CA ALA A 22 11.03 -5.05 -18.50
C ALA A 22 11.31 -3.52 -18.49
N GLY A 23 11.49 -2.92 -19.65
CA GLY A 23 11.71 -1.48 -19.82
C GLY A 23 10.43 -0.64 -19.79
N VAL A 24 9.26 -1.26 -19.90
CA VAL A 24 7.98 -0.56 -19.80
C VAL A 24 7.87 0.16 -18.46
N THR A 25 7.47 1.42 -18.50
CA THR A 25 7.37 2.27 -17.32
C THR A 25 5.92 2.56 -16.98
N PHE A 26 5.68 2.82 -15.69
CA PHE A 26 4.36 3.25 -15.19
C PHE A 26 4.50 4.46 -14.26
N ASP A 27 3.42 5.22 -14.15
CA ASP A 27 3.34 6.47 -13.39
C ASP A 27 2.51 6.34 -12.11
N ARG A 28 1.64 5.32 -12.05
CA ARG A 28 0.69 5.09 -10.97
C ARG A 28 0.38 3.60 -10.81
N VAL A 29 -0.04 3.20 -9.62
CA VAL A 29 -0.53 1.85 -9.32
C VAL A 29 -2.04 1.90 -9.05
N SER A 30 -2.80 0.99 -9.65
CA SER A 30 -4.25 0.88 -9.48
C SER A 30 -4.67 -0.56 -9.25
N THR A 31 -5.68 -0.76 -8.40
CA THR A 31 -6.35 -2.05 -8.17
C THR A 31 -7.77 -2.08 -8.73
N ASP A 32 -8.25 -0.97 -9.31
CA ASP A 32 -9.60 -0.86 -9.87
C ASP A 32 -9.58 -0.96 -11.39
N SER A 33 -10.03 -2.10 -11.92
CA SER A 33 -10.09 -2.37 -13.37
C SER A 33 -11.01 -1.40 -14.15
N ARG A 34 -11.92 -0.70 -13.46
CA ARG A 34 -12.87 0.25 -14.08
C ARG A 34 -12.24 1.60 -14.37
N THR A 35 -11.24 2.01 -13.58
CA THR A 35 -10.61 3.33 -13.63
C THR A 35 -9.16 3.30 -14.11
N VAL A 36 -8.59 2.10 -14.30
CA VAL A 36 -7.25 1.92 -14.84
C VAL A 36 -7.14 2.44 -16.27
N GLY A 37 -6.02 3.01 -16.62
CA GLY A 37 -5.76 3.58 -17.96
C GLY A 37 -4.27 3.67 -18.31
N PRO A 38 -3.93 4.44 -19.35
CA PRO A 38 -2.55 4.62 -19.80
C PRO A 38 -1.63 5.08 -18.68
N GLY A 39 -0.46 4.46 -18.58
CA GLY A 39 0.53 4.76 -17.55
C GLY A 39 0.30 4.07 -16.22
N ASP A 40 -0.74 3.27 -16.05
CA ASP A 40 -1.00 2.55 -14.80
C ASP A 40 -0.34 1.16 -14.79
N LEU A 41 0.19 0.77 -13.63
CA LEU A 41 0.40 -0.62 -13.27
C LEU A 41 -0.88 -1.13 -12.59
N PHE A 42 -1.56 -2.08 -13.22
CA PHE A 42 -2.73 -2.72 -12.61
C PHE A 42 -2.29 -3.87 -11.70
N VAL A 43 -2.82 -3.92 -10.47
CA VAL A 43 -2.60 -5.04 -9.55
C VAL A 43 -3.82 -5.93 -9.53
N ALA A 44 -3.68 -7.16 -10.01
CA ALA A 44 -4.76 -8.13 -10.07
C ALA A 44 -4.95 -8.81 -8.71
N LEU A 45 -5.68 -8.15 -7.80
CA LEU A 45 -5.99 -8.71 -6.50
C LEU A 45 -7.03 -9.82 -6.60
N LYS A 46 -6.83 -10.87 -5.79
CA LYS A 46 -7.82 -11.92 -5.59
C LYS A 46 -8.56 -11.70 -4.27
N GLY A 47 -9.88 -11.62 -4.34
CA GLY A 47 -10.77 -11.58 -3.19
C GLY A 47 -11.52 -12.91 -3.02
N GLU A 48 -12.34 -13.01 -1.98
CA GLU A 48 -13.15 -14.22 -1.71
C GLU A 48 -14.21 -14.48 -2.79
N ARG A 49 -14.74 -13.43 -3.41
CA ARG A 49 -15.89 -13.51 -4.34
C ARG A 49 -15.54 -13.16 -5.77
N PHE A 50 -14.35 -12.68 -6.04
CA PHE A 50 -13.91 -12.31 -7.40
C PHE A 50 -12.41 -12.46 -7.53
N ASP A 51 -11.94 -12.66 -8.77
CA ASP A 51 -10.52 -12.67 -9.10
C ASP A 51 -10.27 -11.57 -10.16
N ALA A 52 -9.44 -10.58 -9.81
CA ALA A 52 -9.16 -9.48 -10.73
C ALA A 52 -8.33 -9.90 -11.95
N HIS A 53 -7.76 -11.10 -11.95
CA HIS A 53 -7.11 -11.67 -13.14
C HIS A 53 -8.10 -11.86 -14.30
N ASP A 54 -9.39 -12.04 -14.04
CA ASP A 54 -10.44 -12.15 -15.06
C ASP A 54 -10.58 -10.88 -15.90
N PHE A 55 -10.15 -9.72 -15.38
CA PHE A 55 -10.24 -8.41 -16.03
C PHE A 55 -8.98 -8.01 -16.80
N LEU A 56 -7.92 -8.83 -16.85
CA LEU A 56 -6.65 -8.45 -17.46
C LEU A 56 -6.78 -8.08 -18.96
N ARG A 57 -7.67 -8.72 -19.70
CA ARG A 57 -7.91 -8.36 -21.10
C ARG A 57 -8.56 -6.98 -21.24
N ASP A 58 -9.52 -6.66 -20.39
CA ASP A 58 -10.20 -5.35 -20.39
C ASP A 58 -9.24 -4.25 -19.94
N VAL A 59 -8.38 -4.54 -18.95
CA VAL A 59 -7.34 -3.65 -18.45
C VAL A 59 -6.30 -3.36 -19.55
N ALA A 60 -5.87 -4.38 -20.30
CA ALA A 60 -4.98 -4.21 -21.44
C ALA A 60 -5.65 -3.37 -22.56
N ALA A 61 -6.94 -3.62 -22.85
CA ALA A 61 -7.70 -2.85 -23.83
C ALA A 61 -7.89 -1.37 -23.42
N ARG A 62 -7.89 -1.05 -22.12
CA ARG A 62 -7.90 0.32 -21.60
C ARG A 62 -6.53 1.01 -21.65
N GLY A 63 -5.49 0.29 -22.06
CA GLY A 63 -4.15 0.82 -22.25
C GLY A 63 -3.30 0.88 -20.99
N ALA A 64 -3.61 0.09 -19.94
CA ALA A 64 -2.69 -0.05 -18.81
C ALA A 64 -1.29 -0.40 -19.30
N ALA A 65 -0.27 0.18 -18.69
CA ALA A 65 1.12 -0.02 -19.10
C ALA A 65 1.60 -1.45 -18.81
N ALA A 66 1.20 -2.01 -17.67
CA ALA A 66 1.57 -3.35 -17.23
C ALA A 66 0.62 -3.87 -16.14
N ALA A 67 0.77 -5.13 -15.74
CA ALA A 67 0.07 -5.68 -14.57
C ALA A 67 1.00 -6.41 -13.61
N LEU A 68 0.65 -6.38 -12.31
CA LEU A 68 1.17 -7.24 -11.25
C LEU A 68 0.13 -8.36 -11.02
N VAL A 69 0.56 -9.60 -11.18
CA VAL A 69 -0.31 -10.78 -11.19
C VAL A 69 0.23 -11.88 -10.29
N ALA A 70 -0.64 -12.77 -9.83
CA ALA A 70 -0.21 -13.97 -9.10
C ALA A 70 0.50 -14.96 -10.02
N HIS A 71 -0.02 -15.13 -11.23
CA HIS A 71 0.55 -15.91 -12.31
C HIS A 71 0.21 -15.27 -13.64
N ALA A 72 1.13 -15.28 -14.59
CA ALA A 72 0.93 -14.66 -15.89
C ALA A 72 0.06 -15.56 -16.80
N PRO A 73 -1.19 -15.15 -17.13
CA PRO A 73 -2.04 -15.95 -18.01
C PRO A 73 -1.59 -15.85 -19.47
N ALA A 74 -1.72 -16.95 -20.20
CA ALA A 74 -1.49 -16.95 -21.63
C ALA A 74 -2.52 -16.09 -22.39
N GLY A 75 -2.10 -15.47 -23.49
CA GLY A 75 -2.99 -14.76 -24.42
C GLY A 75 -3.46 -13.38 -23.96
N VAL A 76 -2.79 -12.77 -23.01
CA VAL A 76 -2.94 -11.35 -22.65
C VAL A 76 -1.74 -10.58 -23.22
N ALA A 77 -1.99 -9.65 -24.14
CA ALA A 77 -0.95 -8.85 -24.79
C ALA A 77 -0.59 -7.62 -23.94
N MET A 78 -0.02 -7.84 -22.77
CA MET A 78 0.42 -6.78 -21.86
C MET A 78 1.63 -7.28 -21.06
N PRO A 79 2.67 -6.45 -20.83
CA PRO A 79 3.77 -6.79 -19.93
C PRO A 79 3.28 -7.02 -18.49
N MET A 80 3.84 -8.02 -17.82
CA MET A 80 3.40 -8.39 -16.47
C MET A 80 4.59 -8.68 -15.55
N VAL A 81 4.41 -8.39 -14.26
CA VAL A 81 5.21 -8.94 -13.16
C VAL A 81 4.40 -10.04 -12.49
N GLU A 82 4.91 -11.26 -12.51
CA GLU A 82 4.38 -12.36 -11.73
C GLU A 82 5.06 -12.34 -10.36
N GLY A 83 4.28 -12.07 -9.32
CA GLY A 83 4.78 -11.87 -7.95
C GLY A 83 4.20 -12.85 -6.92
N GLY A 84 3.50 -13.90 -7.36
CA GLY A 84 2.83 -14.83 -6.46
C GLY A 84 1.61 -14.20 -5.78
N GLU A 85 1.51 -14.27 -4.46
CA GLU A 85 0.38 -13.67 -3.73
C GLU A 85 0.38 -12.14 -3.93
N THR A 86 -0.64 -11.61 -4.63
CA THR A 86 -0.62 -10.23 -5.15
C THR A 86 -0.75 -9.15 -4.06
N ARG A 87 -1.32 -9.46 -2.89
CA ARG A 87 -1.35 -8.51 -1.76
C ARG A 87 0.03 -8.36 -1.13
N ALA A 88 0.73 -9.49 -0.90
CA ALA A 88 2.11 -9.46 -0.42
C ALA A 88 3.05 -8.77 -1.43
N ALA A 89 2.86 -9.05 -2.73
CA ALA A 89 3.63 -8.41 -3.80
C ALA A 89 3.37 -6.89 -3.87
N LEU A 90 2.12 -6.44 -3.71
CA LEU A 90 1.75 -5.03 -3.60
C LEU A 90 2.42 -4.38 -2.37
N GLY A 91 2.40 -5.06 -1.22
CA GLY A 91 3.08 -4.61 0.00
C GLY A 91 4.58 -4.46 -0.20
N ALA A 92 5.25 -5.47 -0.79
CA ALA A 92 6.69 -5.44 -1.07
C ALA A 92 7.06 -4.30 -2.03
N LEU A 93 6.29 -4.10 -3.10
CA LEU A 93 6.45 -2.99 -4.03
C LEU A 93 6.33 -1.63 -3.30
N ALA A 94 5.30 -1.49 -2.46
CA ALA A 94 5.05 -0.27 -1.71
C ALA A 94 6.14 0.02 -0.68
N HIS A 95 6.63 -0.99 0.02
CA HIS A 95 7.76 -0.86 0.94
C HIS A 95 9.03 -0.43 0.20
N GLY A 96 9.37 -1.13 -0.89
CA GLY A 96 10.54 -0.76 -1.69
C GLY A 96 10.45 0.66 -2.27
N TRP A 97 9.26 1.10 -2.65
CA TRP A 97 9.01 2.48 -3.07
C TRP A 97 9.17 3.46 -1.90
N ARG A 98 8.57 3.16 -0.72
CA ARG A 98 8.69 3.96 0.51
C ARG A 98 10.15 4.23 0.88
N MET A 99 11.01 3.23 0.79
CA MET A 99 12.42 3.32 1.17
C MET A 99 13.25 4.27 0.29
N ARG A 100 12.72 4.72 -0.85
CA ARG A 100 13.35 5.74 -1.70
C ARG A 100 13.20 7.17 -1.16
N PHE A 101 12.35 7.38 -0.14
CA PHE A 101 12.03 8.71 0.39
C PHE A 101 12.43 8.82 1.86
N PRO A 102 13.60 9.43 2.18
CA PRO A 102 14.09 9.59 3.55
C PRO A 102 13.38 10.76 4.26
N LEU A 103 12.04 10.75 4.27
CA LEU A 103 11.22 11.77 4.93
C LEU A 103 10.70 11.26 6.28
N PRO A 104 10.45 12.16 7.26
CA PRO A 104 9.77 11.81 8.49
C PRO A 104 8.35 11.29 8.19
N LEU A 105 8.05 10.11 8.74
CA LEU A 105 6.75 9.45 8.58
C LEU A 105 6.24 9.02 9.94
N VAL A 106 5.06 9.52 10.30
CA VAL A 106 4.34 9.15 11.52
C VAL A 106 3.35 8.04 11.19
N ALA A 107 3.45 6.91 11.88
CA ALA A 107 2.41 5.88 11.89
C ALA A 107 1.48 6.09 13.08
N VAL A 108 0.17 6.03 12.85
CA VAL A 108 -0.86 6.17 13.88
C VAL A 108 -1.69 4.90 13.94
N THR A 109 -1.73 4.25 15.10
CA THR A 109 -2.60 3.12 15.38
C THR A 109 -3.38 3.30 16.69
N GLY A 110 -4.22 2.37 17.07
CA GLY A 110 -5.02 2.38 18.29
C GLY A 110 -6.47 1.97 18.02
N SER A 111 -7.19 1.60 19.04
CA SER A 111 -8.57 1.11 18.94
C SER A 111 -9.53 2.19 18.44
N ASN A 112 -9.44 3.39 18.97
CA ASN A 112 -10.36 4.49 18.67
C ASN A 112 -9.61 5.79 18.36
N GLY A 113 -10.21 6.66 17.53
CA GLY A 113 -9.71 8.00 17.25
C GLY A 113 -8.49 8.06 16.32
N LYS A 114 -8.05 6.96 15.72
CA LYS A 114 -6.94 6.90 14.74
C LYS A 114 -7.09 7.97 13.66
N THR A 115 -8.22 7.99 12.98
CA THR A 115 -8.49 8.94 11.90
C THR A 115 -8.49 10.38 12.38
N THR A 116 -9.08 10.66 13.55
CA THR A 116 -9.07 12.03 14.14
C THR A 116 -7.63 12.50 14.39
N VAL A 117 -6.83 11.69 15.06
CA VAL A 117 -5.42 12.03 15.35
C VAL A 117 -4.61 12.17 14.07
N LYS A 118 -4.80 11.26 13.11
CA LYS A 118 -4.16 11.33 11.79
C LYS A 118 -4.53 12.64 11.06
N GLU A 119 -5.80 13.06 11.07
CA GLU A 119 -6.21 14.34 10.44
C GLU A 119 -5.64 15.57 11.18
N MET A 120 -5.54 15.54 12.51
CA MET A 120 -4.89 16.60 13.27
C MET A 120 -3.41 16.74 12.89
N ILE A 121 -2.66 15.60 12.82
CA ILE A 121 -1.27 15.59 12.38
C ILE A 121 -1.15 16.06 10.92
N ALA A 122 -2.04 15.61 10.05
CA ALA A 122 -2.05 16.02 8.65
C ALA A 122 -2.28 17.54 8.49
N SER A 123 -3.14 18.14 9.32
CA SER A 123 -3.37 19.59 9.35
C SER A 123 -2.12 20.34 9.81
N ILE A 124 -1.45 19.86 10.86
CA ILE A 124 -0.18 20.44 11.34
C ILE A 124 0.89 20.36 10.25
N PHE A 125 1.00 19.22 9.58
CA PHE A 125 1.96 19.06 8.49
C PHE A 125 1.64 19.98 7.30
N ALA A 126 0.37 20.13 6.94
CA ALA A 126 -0.04 21.06 5.89
C ALA A 126 0.33 22.51 6.23
N ALA A 127 0.18 22.93 7.50
CA ALA A 127 0.59 24.23 7.95
C ALA A 127 2.12 24.44 7.93
N ALA A 128 2.87 23.37 8.22
CA ALA A 128 4.33 23.42 8.29
C ALA A 128 5.03 23.40 6.92
N VAL A 129 4.54 22.59 5.97
CA VAL A 129 5.24 22.36 4.70
C VAL A 129 4.38 22.63 3.46
N GLY A 130 3.12 22.96 3.62
CA GLY A 130 2.14 23.08 2.53
C GLY A 130 1.34 21.79 2.31
N ALA A 131 0.10 21.92 1.86
CA ALA A 131 -0.81 20.79 1.67
C ALA A 131 -0.28 19.75 0.66
N ASP A 132 0.37 20.21 -0.41
CA ASP A 132 0.89 19.34 -1.48
C ASP A 132 2.23 18.66 -1.11
N ALA A 133 2.91 19.15 -0.07
CA ALA A 133 4.16 18.57 0.41
C ALA A 133 3.98 17.58 1.58
N ARG A 134 2.74 17.25 1.94
CA ARG A 134 2.39 16.22 2.91
C ARG A 134 1.70 15.05 2.27
N LEU A 135 1.99 13.83 2.69
CA LEU A 135 1.18 12.65 2.42
C LEU A 135 0.38 12.29 3.66
N ALA A 136 -0.89 11.94 3.48
CA ALA A 136 -1.73 11.37 4.55
C ALA A 136 -2.61 10.25 4.00
N THR A 137 -2.92 9.27 4.85
CA THR A 137 -3.92 8.25 4.54
C THR A 137 -5.25 8.92 4.23
N ALA A 138 -5.82 8.62 3.07
CA ALA A 138 -7.13 9.11 2.65
C ALA A 138 -8.23 8.14 3.11
N GLY A 139 -9.30 8.69 3.70
CA GLY A 139 -10.41 7.88 4.17
C GLY A 139 -9.96 6.75 5.11
N ASN A 140 -10.36 5.53 4.81
CA ASN A 140 -10.06 4.31 5.55
C ASN A 140 -9.04 3.38 4.84
N LEU A 141 -8.14 3.94 4.01
CA LEU A 141 -7.09 3.18 3.31
C LEU A 141 -5.95 2.78 4.25
N ASN A 142 -6.27 2.03 5.32
CA ASN A 142 -5.39 1.72 6.44
C ASN A 142 -5.11 0.21 6.60
N ASN A 143 -5.51 -0.61 5.62
CA ASN A 143 -5.36 -2.07 5.61
C ASN A 143 -4.28 -2.54 4.61
N ASP A 144 -4.16 -3.85 4.42
CA ASP A 144 -3.19 -4.54 3.56
C ASP A 144 -3.23 -4.18 2.05
N VAL A 145 -4.27 -3.49 1.60
CA VAL A 145 -4.38 -2.94 0.24
C VAL A 145 -4.27 -1.42 0.25
N GLY A 146 -5.03 -0.75 1.11
CA GLY A 146 -5.14 0.70 1.13
C GLY A 146 -3.86 1.40 1.59
N LEU A 147 -3.18 0.84 2.60
CA LEU A 147 -1.92 1.38 3.10
C LEU A 147 -0.80 1.30 2.04
N PRO A 148 -0.55 0.15 1.38
CA PRO A 148 0.37 0.10 0.24
C PRO A 148 0.04 1.11 -0.86
N LEU A 149 -1.22 1.24 -1.26
CA LEU A 149 -1.63 2.22 -2.27
C LEU A 149 -1.37 3.67 -1.80
N THR A 150 -1.49 3.94 -0.50
CA THR A 150 -1.13 5.25 0.06
C THR A 150 0.37 5.50 -0.03
N LEU A 151 1.21 4.53 0.34
CA LEU A 151 2.68 4.65 0.25
C LEU A 151 3.16 4.84 -1.20
N LEU A 152 2.53 4.18 -2.16
CA LEU A 152 2.84 4.30 -3.59
C LEU A 152 2.50 5.70 -4.17
N ARG A 153 1.81 6.56 -3.42
CA ARG A 153 1.61 7.98 -3.77
C ARG A 153 2.77 8.87 -3.33
N LEU A 154 3.77 8.37 -2.60
CA LEU A 154 4.97 9.14 -2.26
C LEU A 154 5.67 9.64 -3.52
N SER A 155 6.17 10.85 -3.45
CA SER A 155 6.94 11.50 -4.50
C SER A 155 8.01 12.41 -3.89
N ALA A 156 8.92 12.91 -4.71
CA ALA A 156 9.94 13.85 -4.28
C ALA A 156 9.38 15.21 -3.77
N ALA A 157 8.11 15.51 -4.05
CA ALA A 157 7.44 16.71 -3.52
C ALA A 157 7.07 16.58 -2.03
N HIS A 158 6.90 15.36 -1.53
CA HIS A 158 6.51 15.13 -0.15
C HIS A 158 7.70 15.34 0.81
N ARG A 159 7.45 16.00 1.91
CA ARG A 159 8.40 16.31 2.98
C ARG A 159 8.03 15.66 4.31
N LEU A 160 6.75 15.43 4.55
CA LEU A 160 6.20 14.81 5.75
C LEU A 160 5.10 13.84 5.36
N ALA A 161 4.96 12.75 6.11
CA ALA A 161 3.86 11.79 5.90
C ALA A 161 3.23 11.36 7.23
N VAL A 162 1.92 11.13 7.23
CA VAL A 162 1.19 10.46 8.31
C VAL A 162 0.35 9.34 7.76
N ILE A 163 0.58 8.13 8.25
CA ILE A 163 -0.08 6.90 7.80
C ILE A 163 -0.87 6.31 8.96
N GLU A 164 -2.15 6.06 8.71
CA GLU A 164 -3.02 5.34 9.62
C GLU A 164 -2.85 3.84 9.41
N ILE A 165 -2.60 3.09 10.49
CA ILE A 165 -2.53 1.63 10.50
C ILE A 165 -3.78 1.10 11.19
N GLY A 166 -4.61 0.40 10.41
CA GLY A 166 -5.75 -0.37 10.90
C GLY A 166 -5.37 -1.84 11.04
N MET A 167 -6.11 -2.56 11.88
CA MET A 167 -5.99 -3.99 12.01
C MET A 167 -7.37 -4.61 12.21
N ASN A 168 -7.53 -5.87 11.83
CA ASN A 168 -8.69 -6.69 12.13
C ASN A 168 -8.26 -8.01 12.77
N HIS A 169 -7.07 -8.51 12.45
CA HIS A 169 -6.55 -9.79 12.93
C HIS A 169 -5.19 -9.62 13.60
N PRO A 170 -4.83 -10.51 14.52
CA PRO A 170 -3.51 -10.54 15.14
C PRO A 170 -2.38 -10.65 14.11
N GLY A 171 -1.32 -9.85 14.29
CA GLY A 171 -0.13 -9.80 13.42
C GLY A 171 -0.24 -8.82 12.26
N GLU A 172 -1.41 -8.27 11.95
CA GLU A 172 -1.57 -7.30 10.85
C GLU A 172 -0.80 -6.00 11.12
N THR A 173 -0.81 -5.51 12.37
CA THR A 173 -0.10 -4.27 12.72
C THR A 173 1.40 -4.40 12.45
N GLU A 174 2.02 -5.52 12.82
CA GLU A 174 3.44 -5.77 12.57
C GLU A 174 3.76 -5.73 11.06
N VAL A 175 2.96 -6.42 10.26
CA VAL A 175 3.14 -6.43 8.79
C VAL A 175 3.03 -5.03 8.23
N LEU A 176 1.97 -4.29 8.57
CA LEU A 176 1.74 -2.93 8.06
C LEU A 176 2.79 -1.93 8.56
N ALA A 177 3.26 -2.08 9.80
CA ALA A 177 4.34 -1.28 10.35
C ALA A 177 5.65 -1.50 9.59
N ARG A 178 6.02 -2.75 9.30
CA ARG A 178 7.19 -3.08 8.48
C ARG A 178 7.10 -2.47 7.07
N LEU A 179 5.93 -2.56 6.42
CA LEU A 179 5.72 -1.94 5.10
C LEU A 179 5.89 -0.41 5.15
N THR A 180 5.38 0.20 6.21
CA THR A 180 5.39 1.67 6.40
C THR A 180 6.78 2.18 6.75
N ALA A 181 7.60 1.42 7.47
CA ALA A 181 8.90 1.81 8.01
C ALA A 181 8.84 3.22 8.63
N PRO A 182 8.04 3.42 9.70
CA PRO A 182 7.81 4.74 10.27
C PRO A 182 9.07 5.25 11.00
N THR A 183 9.24 6.58 11.04
CA THR A 183 10.26 7.23 11.86
C THR A 183 9.74 7.61 13.23
N VAL A 184 8.40 7.69 13.36
CA VAL A 184 7.68 7.94 14.61
C VAL A 184 6.45 7.05 14.64
N ALA A 185 6.22 6.36 15.73
CA ALA A 185 5.02 5.57 15.97
C ALA A 185 4.17 6.20 17.08
N LEU A 186 2.85 6.24 16.88
CA LEU A 186 1.88 6.71 17.85
C LEU A 186 0.80 5.66 18.06
N VAL A 187 0.71 5.16 19.28
CA VAL A 187 -0.42 4.32 19.74
C VAL A 187 -1.36 5.23 20.51
N ASN A 188 -2.53 5.52 19.93
CA ASN A 188 -3.49 6.46 20.52
C ASN A 188 -4.14 5.91 21.80
N ASN A 189 -4.59 4.67 21.75
CA ASN A 189 -5.15 3.94 22.89
C ASN A 189 -5.28 2.45 22.56
N ALA A 190 -5.50 1.64 23.61
CA ALA A 190 -5.90 0.24 23.49
C ALA A 190 -7.19 0.04 24.29
N GLN A 191 -8.24 -0.39 23.62
CA GLN A 191 -9.56 -0.64 24.17
C GLN A 191 -10.12 -1.93 23.59
N ARG A 192 -11.29 -2.35 24.04
CA ARG A 192 -11.97 -3.53 23.49
C ARG A 192 -12.37 -3.28 22.05
N GLU A 193 -11.75 -4.01 21.11
CA GLU A 193 -12.10 -4.05 19.70
C GLU A 193 -11.83 -5.45 19.14
N HIS A 194 -12.44 -5.79 18.01
CA HIS A 194 -12.24 -7.06 17.31
C HIS A 194 -12.29 -8.30 18.26
N GLN A 195 -13.27 -8.34 19.17
CA GLN A 195 -13.36 -9.35 20.23
C GLN A 195 -13.48 -10.78 19.74
N GLU A 196 -13.83 -10.97 18.47
CA GLU A 196 -13.84 -12.27 17.81
C GLU A 196 -12.41 -12.85 17.68
N PHE A 197 -11.38 -11.99 17.60
CA PHE A 197 -9.99 -12.38 17.38
C PHE A 197 -9.06 -11.99 18.54
N MET A 198 -9.45 -10.98 19.34
CA MET A 198 -8.65 -10.46 20.47
C MET A 198 -9.49 -10.49 21.75
N ALA A 199 -9.28 -11.51 22.57
CA ALA A 199 -10.10 -11.77 23.75
C ALA A 199 -9.92 -10.73 24.87
N THR A 200 -8.77 -10.03 24.94
CA THR A 200 -8.44 -9.11 26.04
C THR A 200 -7.90 -7.78 25.55
N VAL A 201 -8.01 -6.74 26.39
CA VAL A 201 -7.40 -5.42 26.09
C VAL A 201 -5.88 -5.49 26.03
N GLU A 202 -5.27 -6.39 26.81
CA GLU A 202 -3.84 -6.64 26.80
C GLU A 202 -3.38 -7.18 25.43
N ALA A 203 -4.16 -8.10 24.83
CA ALA A 203 -3.86 -8.60 23.48
C ALA A 203 -3.96 -7.49 22.43
N VAL A 204 -4.97 -6.61 22.53
CA VAL A 204 -5.11 -5.43 21.68
C VAL A 204 -3.93 -4.46 21.88
N ALA A 205 -3.51 -4.23 23.13
CA ALA A 205 -2.37 -3.36 23.41
C ALA A 205 -1.06 -3.90 22.83
N LEU A 206 -0.83 -5.22 22.92
CA LEU A 206 0.34 -5.88 22.32
C LEU A 206 0.32 -5.79 20.80
N GLU A 207 -0.83 -5.97 20.19
CA GLU A 207 -1.00 -5.85 18.73
C GLU A 207 -0.66 -4.42 18.27
N HIS A 208 -1.21 -3.38 18.92
CA HIS A 208 -0.86 -1.99 18.58
C HIS A 208 0.60 -1.67 18.86
N ALA A 209 1.20 -2.24 19.91
CA ALA A 209 2.61 -2.03 20.25
C ALA A 209 3.57 -2.53 19.17
N ALA A 210 3.14 -3.45 18.30
CA ALA A 210 3.94 -3.94 17.19
C ALA A 210 4.33 -2.84 16.18
N VAL A 211 3.70 -1.66 16.22
CA VAL A 211 4.12 -0.50 15.41
C VAL A 211 5.44 0.11 15.88
N ILE A 212 5.88 -0.18 17.10
CA ILE A 212 7.07 0.41 17.75
C ILE A 212 8.35 -0.40 17.42
N HIS A 213 8.22 -1.62 16.96
CA HIS A 213 9.29 -2.54 16.59
C HIS A 213 9.52 -2.53 15.09
#